data_4e0e6185548a311980e987d03dabc2b1
#
_entry.id   4e0e6185548a311980e987d03dabc2b1
#
_cell.length_a   1.000
_cell.length_b   1.000
_cell.length_c   1.000
_cell.angle_alpha   90.00
_cell.angle_beta   90.00
_cell.angle_gamma   90.00
#
_symmetry.space_group_name_H-M   'P 1'
#
loop_
_entity.id
_entity.type
_entity.pdbx_description
1 polymer ?
#
loop_
_entity_poly.entity_id
_entity_poly.type
_entity_poly.pdbx_seq_one_letter_code
_entity_poly.pdbx_strand_id
1 'polypeptide(L)'
;MKKEPESKPRAVFATRFGAIAAIVGSSVGLGNIWRFPYEAGMHGGGAFLICYIVCVALLGIPVMCAEFAMGRGTRRNIFGAYKKLCPGGKWQLSGYLGILASFLIISFYSVVAGWTIEFCVQSALGTLEFNGAESNHEQFLELITGWRSVVWTIIFLAINFGVLTGGVTKVIERMANVMMPLLFLLLIAFCVNSFF
;
A
#
# COMPACT_ATOMS: atom_id res chain seq x y z
N MET A 1 37.92 4.66 22.67
CA MET A 1 36.87 3.77 22.18
C MET A 1 35.51 4.38 22.56
N LYS A 2 34.78 5.00 21.62
CA LYS A 2 33.40 5.45 21.87
C LYS A 2 32.51 4.22 21.89
N LYS A 3 31.86 3.91 23.03
CA LYS A 3 30.82 2.91 23.14
C LYS A 3 29.74 3.27 22.12
N GLU A 4 29.49 2.39 21.14
CA GLU A 4 28.28 2.49 20.31
C GLU A 4 27.06 2.44 21.23
N PRO A 5 26.05 3.31 21.04
CA PRO A 5 24.86 3.28 21.85
C PRO A 5 24.17 1.93 21.65
N GLU A 6 23.88 1.23 22.74
CA GLU A 6 23.12 -0.01 22.76
C GLU A 6 21.81 0.20 21.97
N SER A 7 21.69 -0.49 20.85
CA SER A 7 20.49 -0.42 20.02
C SER A 7 19.36 -1.08 20.81
N LYS A 8 18.32 -0.31 21.14
CA LYS A 8 17.07 -0.84 21.70
C LYS A 8 16.60 -2.05 20.87
N PRO A 9 16.16 -3.15 21.52
CA PRO A 9 15.68 -4.32 20.81
C PRO A 9 14.55 -3.90 19.85
N ARG A 10 14.71 -4.25 18.57
CA ARG A 10 13.68 -3.95 17.55
C ARG A 10 12.42 -4.74 17.85
N ALA A 11 11.27 -4.09 17.71
CA ALA A 11 9.99 -4.75 17.77
C ALA A 11 9.93 -5.85 16.68
N VAL A 12 9.64 -7.07 17.10
CA VAL A 12 9.48 -8.25 16.23
C VAL A 12 8.00 -8.64 16.25
N PHE A 13 7.49 -9.16 15.15
CA PHE A 13 6.13 -9.68 15.11
C PHE A 13 5.95 -10.83 16.10
N ALA A 14 4.83 -10.84 16.82
CA ALA A 14 4.57 -11.82 17.87
C ALA A 14 4.37 -13.24 17.32
N THR A 15 3.81 -13.35 16.12
CA THR A 15 3.49 -14.64 15.48
C THR A 15 3.99 -14.72 14.04
N ARG A 16 4.25 -15.95 13.55
CA ARG A 16 4.60 -16.18 12.14
C ARG A 16 3.45 -15.79 11.21
N PHE A 17 2.21 -16.07 11.62
CA PHE A 17 1.02 -15.69 10.87
C PHE A 17 0.88 -14.16 10.79
N GLY A 18 1.07 -13.46 11.90
CA GLY A 18 1.05 -11.99 11.92
C GLY A 18 2.12 -11.36 11.02
N ALA A 19 3.33 -11.95 10.96
CA ALA A 19 4.38 -11.52 10.05
C ALA A 19 3.98 -11.71 8.58
N ILE A 20 3.44 -12.88 8.22
CA ILE A 20 2.97 -13.17 6.86
C ILE A 20 1.80 -12.26 6.48
N ALA A 21 0.81 -12.11 7.36
CA ALA A 21 -0.34 -11.25 7.14
C ALA A 21 0.08 -9.78 6.95
N ALA A 22 1.05 -9.30 7.72
CA ALA A 22 1.58 -7.94 7.56
C ALA A 22 2.32 -7.76 6.23
N ILE A 23 3.12 -8.75 5.79
CA ILE A 23 3.82 -8.71 4.50
C ILE A 23 2.82 -8.73 3.34
N VAL A 24 1.85 -9.65 3.38
CA VAL A 24 0.80 -9.73 2.36
C VAL A 24 -0.04 -8.47 2.36
N GLY A 25 -0.44 -7.96 3.55
CA GLY A 25 -1.21 -6.73 3.68
C GLY A 25 -0.49 -5.49 3.16
N SER A 26 0.83 -5.42 3.31
CA SER A 26 1.63 -4.33 2.73
C SER A 26 1.80 -4.43 1.21
N SER A 27 1.59 -5.62 0.65
CA SER A 27 1.73 -5.90 -0.79
C SER A 27 0.41 -5.73 -1.54
N VAL A 28 -0.73 -5.92 -0.87
CA VAL A 28 -2.07 -5.74 -1.46
C VAL A 28 -2.51 -4.29 -1.26
N GLY A 29 -2.66 -3.58 -2.35
CA GLY A 29 -3.10 -2.18 -2.34
C GLY A 29 -4.22 -1.93 -3.37
N LEU A 30 -4.67 -0.69 -3.44
CA LEU A 30 -5.68 -0.24 -4.40
C LEU A 30 -5.33 -0.61 -5.85
N GLY A 31 -4.05 -0.55 -6.21
CA GLY A 31 -3.58 -0.94 -7.53
C GLY A 31 -3.91 -2.37 -7.90
N ASN A 32 -3.80 -3.30 -6.97
CA ASN A 32 -4.08 -4.71 -7.19
C ASN A 32 -5.58 -5.00 -7.34
N ILE A 33 -6.42 -4.23 -6.63
CA ILE A 33 -7.86 -4.47 -6.56
C ILE A 33 -8.61 -3.76 -7.70
N TRP A 34 -8.21 -2.56 -8.02
CA TRP A 34 -8.88 -1.74 -9.03
C TRP A 34 -8.12 -1.72 -10.38
N ARG A 35 -6.85 -1.24 -10.35
CA ARG A 35 -6.12 -0.93 -11.58
C ARG A 35 -5.69 -2.19 -12.33
N PHE A 36 -5.17 -3.18 -11.61
CA PHE A 36 -4.68 -4.40 -12.24
C PHE A 36 -5.76 -5.17 -13.01
N PRO A 37 -6.98 -5.43 -12.47
CA PRO A 37 -8.03 -6.07 -13.23
C PRO A 37 -8.47 -5.25 -14.46
N TYR A 38 -8.53 -3.93 -14.34
CA TYR A 38 -8.85 -3.03 -15.44
C TYR A 38 -7.81 -3.13 -16.57
N GLU A 39 -6.52 -3.01 -16.24
CA GLU A 39 -5.44 -3.13 -17.22
C GLU A 39 -5.42 -4.53 -17.86
N ALA A 40 -5.64 -5.58 -17.08
CA ALA A 40 -5.71 -6.94 -17.61
C ALA A 40 -6.86 -7.10 -18.61
N GLY A 41 -8.02 -6.55 -18.30
CA GLY A 41 -9.18 -6.57 -19.21
C GLY A 41 -8.94 -5.80 -20.50
N MET A 42 -8.34 -4.62 -20.43
CA MET A 42 -8.08 -3.76 -21.60
C MET A 42 -6.95 -4.25 -22.50
N HIS A 43 -6.01 -5.03 -21.98
CA HIS A 43 -4.80 -5.44 -22.70
C HIS A 43 -4.74 -6.94 -23.00
N GLY A 44 -5.86 -7.57 -23.29
CA GLY A 44 -5.92 -8.96 -23.78
C GLY A 44 -5.97 -10.04 -22.69
N GLY A 45 -6.38 -9.68 -21.48
CA GLY A 45 -6.71 -10.64 -20.41
C GLY A 45 -5.59 -11.65 -20.11
N GLY A 46 -5.74 -12.88 -20.59
CA GLY A 46 -4.79 -13.97 -20.33
C GLY A 46 -3.38 -13.70 -20.88
N ALA A 47 -3.25 -13.05 -22.03
CA ALA A 47 -1.93 -12.71 -22.61
C ALA A 47 -1.20 -11.70 -21.71
N PHE A 48 -1.91 -10.69 -21.22
CA PHE A 48 -1.37 -9.72 -20.25
C PHE A 48 -0.88 -10.43 -18.97
N LEU A 49 -1.66 -11.38 -18.44
CA LEU A 49 -1.29 -12.13 -17.23
C LEU A 49 -0.02 -12.95 -17.42
N ILE A 50 0.15 -13.60 -18.58
CA ILE A 50 1.37 -14.37 -18.89
C ILE A 50 2.58 -13.43 -18.92
N CYS A 51 2.50 -12.31 -19.67
CA CYS A 51 3.56 -11.32 -19.71
C CYS A 51 3.89 -10.76 -18.32
N TYR A 52 2.86 -10.48 -17.52
CA TYR A 52 3.02 -9.99 -16.16
C TYR A 52 3.79 -10.99 -15.28
N ILE A 53 3.41 -12.29 -15.30
CA ILE A 53 4.08 -13.34 -14.54
C ILE A 53 5.55 -13.46 -14.95
N VAL A 54 5.84 -13.42 -16.24
CA VAL A 54 7.21 -13.45 -16.76
C VAL A 54 8.01 -12.24 -16.26
N CYS A 55 7.45 -11.03 -16.33
CA CYS A 55 8.09 -9.82 -15.82
C CYS A 55 8.34 -9.89 -14.31
N VAL A 56 7.38 -10.39 -13.53
CA VAL A 56 7.55 -10.58 -12.09
C VAL A 56 8.66 -11.58 -11.79
N ALA A 57 8.75 -12.68 -12.53
CA ALA A 57 9.79 -13.69 -12.35
C ALA A 57 11.19 -13.13 -12.72
N LEU A 58 11.30 -12.43 -13.82
CA LEU A 58 12.60 -11.95 -14.34
C LEU A 58 13.09 -10.66 -13.66
N LEU A 59 12.19 -9.76 -13.29
CA LEU A 59 12.54 -8.46 -12.73
C LEU A 59 12.16 -8.36 -11.24
N GLY A 60 10.95 -8.75 -10.88
CA GLY A 60 10.43 -8.59 -9.53
C GLY A 60 11.18 -9.41 -8.50
N ILE A 61 11.40 -10.69 -8.75
CA ILE A 61 12.08 -11.59 -7.80
C ILE A 61 13.53 -11.15 -7.57
N PRO A 62 14.37 -10.90 -8.59
CA PRO A 62 15.76 -10.46 -8.37
C PRO A 62 15.86 -9.13 -7.62
N VAL A 63 15.00 -8.15 -7.95
CA VAL A 63 14.97 -6.86 -7.25
C VAL A 63 14.59 -7.05 -5.77
N MET A 64 13.54 -7.81 -5.50
CA MET A 64 13.10 -8.10 -4.13
C MET A 64 14.20 -8.84 -3.34
N CYS A 65 14.90 -9.80 -3.92
CA CYS A 65 16.02 -10.48 -3.28
C CYS A 65 17.16 -9.52 -2.95
N ALA A 66 17.47 -8.57 -3.86
CA ALA A 66 18.49 -7.56 -3.63
C ALA A 66 18.09 -6.60 -2.47
N GLU A 67 16.83 -6.17 -2.43
CA GLU A 67 16.30 -5.32 -1.35
C GLU A 67 16.37 -6.04 0.01
N PHE A 68 15.97 -7.31 0.06
CA PHE A 68 16.07 -8.10 1.28
C PHE A 68 17.52 -8.30 1.72
N ALA A 69 18.44 -8.56 0.80
CA ALA A 69 19.87 -8.69 1.11
C ALA A 69 20.42 -7.38 1.71
N MET A 70 20.11 -6.23 1.09
CA MET A 70 20.50 -4.91 1.60
C MET A 70 19.86 -4.62 2.97
N GLY A 71 18.58 -4.86 3.12
CA GLY A 71 17.84 -4.60 4.37
C GLY A 71 18.37 -5.45 5.52
N ARG A 72 18.61 -6.74 5.30
CA ARG A 72 19.15 -7.68 6.31
C ARG A 72 20.60 -7.40 6.65
N GLY A 73 21.42 -7.10 5.63
CA GLY A 73 22.86 -6.84 5.81
C GLY A 73 23.15 -5.53 6.51
N THR A 74 22.37 -4.50 6.24
CA THR A 74 22.60 -3.16 6.81
C THR A 74 21.83 -2.93 8.10
N ARG A 75 20.63 -3.49 8.23
CA ARG A 75 19.66 -3.24 9.32
C ARG A 75 19.37 -1.75 9.53
N ARG A 76 19.33 -0.97 8.44
CA ARG A 76 19.08 0.47 8.45
C ARG A 76 17.94 0.81 7.50
N ASN A 77 17.43 2.04 7.60
CA ASN A 77 16.51 2.59 6.60
C ASN A 77 17.23 2.74 5.25
N ILE A 78 16.47 3.03 4.18
CA ILE A 78 17.00 3.11 2.80
C ILE A 78 18.23 4.03 2.70
N PHE A 79 18.16 5.24 3.26
CA PHE A 79 19.27 6.19 3.27
C PHE A 79 20.50 5.64 4.05
N GLY A 80 20.26 5.13 5.24
CA GLY A 80 21.31 4.55 6.09
C GLY A 80 21.94 3.30 5.49
N ALA A 81 21.19 2.52 4.70
CA ALA A 81 21.69 1.36 3.98
C ALA A 81 22.72 1.77 2.92
N TYR A 82 22.38 2.71 2.05
CA TYR A 82 23.31 3.23 1.04
C TYR A 82 24.52 3.90 1.66
N LYS A 83 24.37 4.67 2.74
CA LYS A 83 25.47 5.29 3.45
C LYS A 83 26.43 4.26 4.06
N LYS A 84 25.90 3.11 4.53
CA LYS A 84 26.73 2.04 5.11
C LYS A 84 27.44 1.22 4.05
N LEU A 85 26.78 0.93 2.92
CA LEU A 85 27.35 0.09 1.86
C LEU A 85 28.35 0.86 0.98
N CYS A 86 28.12 2.15 0.74
CA CYS A 86 28.95 2.99 -0.10
C CYS A 86 29.30 4.30 0.61
N PRO A 87 30.17 4.27 1.61
CA PRO A 87 30.57 5.48 2.33
C PRO A 87 31.29 6.46 1.40
N GLY A 88 30.81 7.70 1.32
CA GLY A 88 31.38 8.75 0.47
C GLY A 88 30.98 8.71 -1.03
N GLY A 89 30.21 7.72 -1.45
CA GLY A 89 29.75 7.59 -2.84
C GLY A 89 28.48 8.39 -3.15
N LYS A 90 28.25 8.68 -4.44
CA LYS A 90 27.03 9.33 -4.94
C LYS A 90 25.77 8.48 -4.78
N TRP A 91 25.90 7.20 -4.46
CA TRP A 91 24.79 6.27 -4.21
C TRP A 91 23.87 6.66 -3.03
N GLN A 92 24.33 7.54 -2.15
CA GLN A 92 23.47 8.14 -1.12
C GLN A 92 22.28 8.92 -1.72
N LEU A 93 22.45 9.45 -2.95
CA LEU A 93 21.37 10.13 -3.67
C LEU A 93 20.18 9.19 -3.94
N SER A 94 20.43 7.91 -4.23
CA SER A 94 19.37 6.89 -4.39
C SER A 94 18.53 6.73 -3.13
N GLY A 95 19.13 6.89 -1.95
CA GLY A 95 18.40 6.90 -0.67
C GLY A 95 17.44 8.08 -0.55
N TYR A 96 17.87 9.27 -0.95
CA TYR A 96 16.99 10.46 -0.97
C TYR A 96 15.87 10.34 -2.01
N LEU A 97 16.19 9.82 -3.21
CA LEU A 97 15.17 9.55 -4.24
C LEU A 97 14.12 8.55 -3.75
N GLY A 98 14.53 7.51 -3.02
CA GLY A 98 13.61 6.56 -2.42
C GLY A 98 12.68 7.20 -1.38
N ILE A 99 13.19 8.11 -0.54
CA ILE A 99 12.37 8.87 0.41
C ILE A 99 11.38 9.79 -0.31
N LEU A 100 11.86 10.52 -1.33
CA LEU A 100 11.01 11.39 -2.13
C LEU A 100 9.90 10.61 -2.85
N ALA A 101 10.25 9.49 -3.47
CA ALA A 101 9.29 8.61 -4.13
C ALA A 101 8.22 8.12 -3.13
N SER A 102 8.64 7.68 -1.93
CA SER A 102 7.71 7.25 -0.88
C SER A 102 6.78 8.37 -0.43
N PHE A 103 7.29 9.59 -0.32
CA PHE A 103 6.49 10.78 0.03
C PHE A 103 5.45 11.10 -1.05
N LEU A 104 5.83 11.08 -2.32
CA LEU A 104 4.91 11.33 -3.43
C LEU A 104 3.83 10.25 -3.54
N ILE A 105 4.23 8.99 -3.36
CA ILE A 105 3.29 7.86 -3.36
C ILE A 105 2.26 8.01 -2.22
N ILE A 106 2.71 8.27 -1.00
CA ILE A 106 1.80 8.40 0.16
C ILE A 106 0.85 9.59 -0.01
N SER A 107 1.32 10.69 -0.59
CA SER A 107 0.49 11.87 -0.89
C SER A 107 -0.64 11.52 -1.85
N PHE A 108 -0.33 10.85 -2.96
CA PHE A 108 -1.32 10.39 -3.92
C PHE A 108 -2.30 9.39 -3.31
N TYR A 109 -1.79 8.36 -2.62
CA TYR A 109 -2.64 7.34 -2.00
C TYR A 109 -3.55 7.89 -0.91
N SER A 110 -3.12 8.92 -0.17
CA SER A 110 -3.95 9.56 0.84
C SER A 110 -5.19 10.22 0.25
N VAL A 111 -5.06 10.83 -0.93
CA VAL A 111 -6.19 11.44 -1.64
C VAL A 111 -7.17 10.36 -2.11
N VAL A 112 -6.67 9.32 -2.77
CA VAL A 112 -7.51 8.21 -3.27
C VAL A 112 -8.19 7.47 -2.13
N ALA A 113 -7.49 7.28 -0.99
CA ALA A 113 -8.09 6.69 0.21
C ALA A 113 -9.19 7.58 0.81
N GLY A 114 -9.01 8.91 0.76
CA GLY A 114 -10.06 9.86 1.14
C GLY A 114 -11.33 9.68 0.29
N TRP A 115 -11.21 9.57 -1.01
CA TRP A 115 -12.35 9.27 -1.90
C TRP A 115 -13.02 7.94 -1.55
N THR A 116 -12.23 6.92 -1.27
CA THR A 116 -12.76 5.60 -0.88
C THR A 116 -13.59 5.70 0.41
N ILE A 117 -13.14 6.46 1.40
CA ILE A 117 -13.91 6.68 2.65
C ILE A 117 -15.22 7.40 2.35
N GLU A 118 -15.21 8.44 1.52
CA GLU A 118 -16.42 9.16 1.14
C GLU A 118 -17.45 8.22 0.52
N PHE A 119 -17.05 7.42 -0.49
CA PHE A 119 -17.95 6.46 -1.12
C PHE A 119 -18.44 5.37 -0.18
N CYS A 120 -17.59 4.90 0.74
CA CYS A 120 -18.00 3.97 1.80
C CYS A 120 -19.08 4.59 2.71
N VAL A 121 -18.93 5.83 3.11
CA VAL A 121 -19.90 6.54 3.95
C VAL A 121 -21.19 6.77 3.21
N GLN A 122 -21.14 7.24 1.96
CA GLN A 122 -22.34 7.43 1.13
C GLN A 122 -23.10 6.12 0.91
N SER A 123 -22.37 5.03 0.64
CA SER A 123 -22.98 3.70 0.49
C SER A 123 -23.65 3.22 1.77
N ALA A 124 -23.00 3.43 2.94
CA ALA A 124 -23.55 3.04 4.23
C ALA A 124 -24.78 3.86 4.63
N LEU A 125 -24.84 5.12 4.22
CA LEU A 125 -25.98 6.01 4.45
C LEU A 125 -27.11 5.82 3.42
N GLY A 126 -26.90 5.02 2.38
CA GLY A 126 -27.85 4.84 1.29
C GLY A 126 -28.05 6.08 0.41
N THR A 127 -27.09 7.00 0.42
CA THR A 127 -27.15 8.25 -0.37
C THR A 127 -26.45 8.12 -1.71
N LEU A 128 -25.84 6.98 -2.00
CA LEU A 128 -25.21 6.71 -3.29
C LEU A 128 -26.27 6.33 -4.30
N GLU A 129 -26.47 7.18 -5.29
CA GLU A 129 -27.44 6.93 -6.36
C GLU A 129 -26.74 6.23 -7.53
N PHE A 130 -27.25 5.04 -7.91
CA PHE A 130 -26.77 4.27 -9.06
C PHE A 130 -27.67 4.53 -10.28
N ASN A 131 -27.61 5.74 -10.83
CA ASN A 131 -28.48 6.18 -11.93
C ASN A 131 -27.85 6.00 -13.32
N GLY A 132 -26.87 5.10 -13.44
CA GLY A 132 -26.18 4.81 -14.70
C GLY A 132 -24.73 5.34 -14.73
N ALA A 133 -23.99 4.96 -15.76
CA ALA A 133 -22.57 5.23 -15.87
C ALA A 133 -22.25 6.74 -15.94
N GLU A 134 -23.07 7.53 -16.62
CA GLU A 134 -22.89 8.99 -16.75
C GLU A 134 -23.06 9.70 -15.40
N SER A 135 -24.15 9.40 -14.68
CA SER A 135 -24.42 9.98 -13.36
C SER A 135 -23.31 9.62 -12.33
N ASN A 136 -22.84 8.37 -12.35
CA ASN A 136 -21.76 7.93 -11.49
C ASN A 136 -20.44 8.66 -11.81
N HIS A 137 -20.20 8.94 -13.09
CA HIS A 137 -19.02 9.70 -13.51
C HIS A 137 -19.09 11.16 -13.06
N GLU A 138 -20.25 11.80 -13.17
CA GLU A 138 -20.47 13.17 -12.68
C GLU A 138 -20.28 13.28 -11.17
N GLN A 139 -20.87 12.36 -10.39
CA GLN A 139 -20.68 12.30 -8.94
C GLN A 139 -19.19 12.13 -8.56
N PHE A 140 -18.47 11.31 -9.31
CA PHE A 140 -17.02 11.17 -9.09
C PHE A 140 -16.26 12.44 -9.43
N LEU A 141 -16.57 13.11 -10.54
CA LEU A 141 -15.96 14.38 -10.92
C LEU A 141 -16.22 15.47 -9.89
N GLU A 142 -17.43 15.58 -9.39
CA GLU A 142 -17.81 16.52 -8.34
C GLU A 142 -17.00 16.29 -7.07
N LEU A 143 -16.81 15.03 -6.68
CA LEU A 143 -15.99 14.69 -5.52
C LEU A 143 -14.53 15.09 -5.71
N ILE A 144 -13.92 14.75 -6.84
CA ILE A 144 -12.47 14.98 -7.05
C ILE A 144 -12.11 16.45 -7.25
N THR A 145 -13.04 17.25 -7.79
CA THR A 145 -12.84 18.70 -7.99
C THR A 145 -13.28 19.52 -6.78
N GLY A 146 -14.08 18.93 -5.88
CA GLY A 146 -14.67 19.60 -4.73
C GLY A 146 -13.76 19.64 -3.49
N TRP A 147 -14.08 20.56 -2.59
CA TRP A 147 -13.41 20.68 -1.27
C TRP A 147 -13.61 19.42 -0.38
N ARG A 148 -14.64 18.64 -0.65
CA ARG A 148 -14.95 17.38 0.07
C ARG A 148 -13.78 16.40 -0.01
N SER A 149 -13.13 16.29 -1.16
CA SER A 149 -11.91 15.49 -1.34
C SER A 149 -10.80 15.85 -0.35
N VAL A 150 -10.59 17.14 -0.12
CA VAL A 150 -9.56 17.64 0.83
C VAL A 150 -9.93 17.24 2.26
N VAL A 151 -11.19 17.39 2.66
CA VAL A 151 -11.63 17.03 4.02
C VAL A 151 -11.44 15.54 4.28
N TRP A 152 -11.86 14.68 3.37
CA TRP A 152 -11.70 13.24 3.54
C TRP A 152 -10.24 12.80 3.51
N THR A 153 -9.39 13.47 2.74
CA THR A 153 -7.95 13.28 2.78
C THR A 153 -7.36 13.61 4.15
N ILE A 154 -7.78 14.73 4.75
CA ILE A 154 -7.34 15.13 6.10
C ILE A 154 -7.81 14.12 7.14
N ILE A 155 -9.06 13.66 7.06
CA ILE A 155 -9.60 12.63 7.95
C ILE A 155 -8.78 11.34 7.83
N PHE A 156 -8.48 10.89 6.61
CA PHE A 156 -7.63 9.72 6.38
C PHE A 156 -6.24 9.89 6.99
N LEU A 157 -5.61 11.04 6.80
CA LEU A 157 -4.29 11.34 7.39
C LEU A 157 -4.35 11.36 8.92
N ALA A 158 -5.41 11.91 9.50
CA ALA A 158 -5.60 11.90 10.95
C ALA A 158 -5.75 10.48 11.52
N ILE A 159 -6.51 9.60 10.83
CA ILE A 159 -6.62 8.18 11.18
C ILE A 159 -5.24 7.51 11.11
N ASN A 160 -4.49 7.71 10.02
CA ASN A 160 -3.13 7.16 9.88
C ASN A 160 -2.19 7.64 10.99
N PHE A 161 -2.23 8.93 11.32
CA PHE A 161 -1.45 9.47 12.42
C PHE A 161 -1.80 8.79 13.75
N GLY A 162 -3.09 8.60 14.03
CA GLY A 162 -3.55 7.87 15.22
C GLY A 162 -3.04 6.43 15.26
N VAL A 163 -3.06 5.72 14.13
CA VAL A 163 -2.51 4.35 14.02
C VAL A 163 -1.00 4.34 14.30
N LEU A 164 -0.26 5.30 13.76
CA LEU A 164 1.20 5.38 13.95
C LEU A 164 1.58 5.69 15.40
N THR A 165 0.82 6.54 16.11
CA THR A 165 1.08 6.87 17.52
C THR A 165 0.83 5.70 18.46
N GLY A 166 -0.07 4.77 18.09
CA GLY A 166 -0.37 3.55 18.84
C GLY A 166 0.73 2.47 18.81
N GLY A 167 1.82 2.70 18.06
CA GLY A 167 2.95 1.78 17.92
C GLY A 167 2.88 0.96 16.63
N VAL A 168 3.78 1.30 15.71
CA VAL A 168 3.78 0.82 14.31
C VAL A 168 3.67 -0.70 14.21
N THR A 169 4.48 -1.46 14.95
CA THR A 169 4.51 -2.93 14.79
C THR A 169 3.26 -3.60 15.35
N LYS A 170 2.85 -3.21 16.56
CA LYS A 170 1.75 -3.87 17.28
C LYS A 170 0.38 -3.55 16.67
N VAL A 171 0.17 -2.29 16.27
CA VAL A 171 -1.11 -1.87 15.69
C VAL A 171 -1.25 -2.38 14.26
N ILE A 172 -0.17 -2.30 13.45
CA ILE A 172 -0.18 -2.82 12.08
C ILE A 172 -0.42 -4.34 12.08
N GLU A 173 0.25 -5.10 12.96
CA GLU A 173 0.03 -6.55 13.06
C GLU A 173 -1.43 -6.87 13.42
N ARG A 174 -2.01 -6.17 14.39
CA ARG A 174 -3.41 -6.38 14.77
C ARG A 174 -4.38 -6.05 13.64
N MET A 175 -4.17 -4.90 12.98
CA MET A 175 -5.02 -4.50 11.85
C MET A 175 -4.88 -5.48 10.68
N ALA A 176 -3.67 -5.88 10.33
CA ALA A 176 -3.44 -6.85 9.25
C ALA A 176 -4.12 -8.20 9.54
N ASN A 177 -4.05 -8.69 10.76
CA ASN A 177 -4.67 -9.97 11.16
C ASN A 177 -6.22 -9.97 11.04
N VAL A 178 -6.85 -8.81 11.10
CA VAL A 178 -8.32 -8.67 10.94
C VAL A 178 -8.68 -8.31 9.51
N MET A 179 -8.00 -7.31 8.95
CA MET A 179 -8.37 -6.75 7.64
C MET A 179 -8.01 -7.66 6.48
N MET A 180 -6.91 -8.44 6.58
CA MET A 180 -6.51 -9.34 5.49
C MET A 180 -7.51 -10.50 5.27
N PRO A 181 -7.94 -11.25 6.30
CA PRO A 181 -8.99 -12.25 6.11
C PRO A 181 -10.30 -11.65 5.60
N LEU A 182 -10.68 -10.47 6.10
CA LEU A 182 -11.88 -9.76 5.63
C LEU A 182 -11.77 -9.40 4.15
N LEU A 183 -10.62 -8.88 3.70
CA LEU A 183 -10.37 -8.57 2.30
C LEU A 183 -10.48 -9.81 1.41
N PHE A 184 -9.88 -10.93 1.82
CA PHE A 184 -9.99 -12.19 1.08
C PHE A 184 -11.42 -12.69 0.98
N LEU A 185 -12.20 -12.61 2.06
CA LEU A 185 -13.63 -12.96 2.05
C LEU A 185 -14.41 -12.09 1.08
N LEU A 186 -14.17 -10.78 1.08
CA LEU A 186 -14.81 -9.85 0.14
C LEU A 186 -14.43 -10.16 -1.30
N LEU A 187 -13.16 -10.43 -1.59
CA LEU A 187 -12.72 -10.78 -2.95
C LEU A 187 -13.36 -12.10 -3.43
N ILE A 188 -13.46 -13.11 -2.55
CA ILE A 188 -14.16 -14.36 -2.87
C ILE A 188 -15.64 -14.09 -3.13
N ALA A 189 -16.30 -13.27 -2.31
CA ALA A 189 -17.70 -12.90 -2.50
C ALA A 189 -17.92 -12.18 -3.84
N PHE A 190 -17.05 -11.25 -4.22
CA PHE A 190 -17.09 -10.60 -5.53
C PHE A 190 -16.86 -11.58 -6.68
N CYS A 191 -15.89 -12.51 -6.54
CA CYS A 191 -15.64 -13.54 -7.51
C CYS A 191 -16.89 -14.41 -7.74
N VAL A 192 -17.50 -14.89 -6.65
CA VAL A 192 -18.72 -15.72 -6.72
C VAL A 192 -19.87 -14.94 -7.36
N ASN A 193 -20.09 -13.70 -6.95
CA ASN A 193 -21.16 -12.85 -7.51
C ASN A 193 -20.95 -12.55 -9.01
N SER A 194 -19.72 -12.54 -9.49
CA SER A 194 -19.41 -12.31 -10.91
C SER A 194 -19.72 -13.49 -11.82
N PHE A 195 -20.00 -14.69 -11.25
CA PHE A 195 -20.38 -15.88 -12.02
C PHE A 195 -21.88 -16.06 -12.12
N PHE A 196 -22.67 -15.31 -11.36
CA PHE A 196 -24.12 -15.32 -11.34
C PHE A 196 -24.71 -13.99 -11.81
#